data_7d34a3f98cf4b6cafaf6071daf49b5c9
#
_entry.id   7d34a3f98cf4b6cafaf6071daf49b5c9
#
_cell.length_a   1.000
_cell.length_b   1.000
_cell.length_c   1.000
_cell.angle_alpha   90.00
_cell.angle_beta   90.00
_cell.angle_gamma   90.00
#
_symmetry.space_group_name_H-M   'P 1'
#
loop_
_entity.id
_entity.type
_entity.pdbx_description
1 polymer ?
#
loop_
_entity_poly.entity_id
_entity_poly.type
_entity_poly.pdbx_seq_one_letter_code
_entity_poly.pdbx_strand_id
1 'polypeptide(L)'
;DWAWVNEHNTFGVQLENASDRYGQLAVQGPKATEMLQLLTDADLSAIPYYAFREWSFAGVQGVILSNTGYTGAGGFELYFPKEHSKQIWDALFEVGKDFGLAPIGLGARDSLRLEKWYCLYGHDIDDTTSPLEAGLGWITKFDAKDFIDKEYLLQQKAEGVKRKLVHFECQERAIPRCGYELCDAEGNTIGNVTSGIMLPTTKVGIGMGYVQTAFAKKETIIYVKIREKLIPAKIV
;
A
#
# COMPACT_ATOMS: atom_id res chain seq x y z
N ASP A 1 -6.60 -7.50 -13.67
CA ASP A 1 -5.59 -6.64 -14.33
C ASP A 1 -5.24 -7.16 -15.74
N TRP A 2 -4.84 -8.44 -15.92
CA TRP A 2 -4.38 -8.98 -17.22
C TRP A 2 -5.40 -8.83 -18.36
N ALA A 3 -6.66 -9.15 -18.11
CA ALA A 3 -7.73 -9.01 -19.12
C ALA A 3 -7.89 -7.54 -19.53
N TRP A 4 -7.91 -6.63 -18.55
CA TRP A 4 -8.03 -5.20 -18.80
C TRP A 4 -6.85 -4.64 -19.61
N VAL A 5 -5.61 -5.03 -19.27
CA VAL A 5 -4.41 -4.61 -20.01
C VAL A 5 -4.45 -5.09 -21.46
N ASN A 6 -4.89 -6.34 -21.71
CA ASN A 6 -5.04 -6.85 -23.08
C ASN A 6 -6.13 -6.13 -23.88
N GLU A 7 -7.27 -5.86 -23.26
CA GLU A 7 -8.40 -5.14 -23.89
C GLU A 7 -7.99 -3.73 -24.32
N HIS A 8 -7.16 -3.07 -23.51
CA HIS A 8 -6.71 -1.69 -23.77
C HIS A 8 -5.40 -1.60 -24.55
N ASN A 9 -4.82 -2.71 -24.99
CA ASN A 9 -3.60 -2.72 -25.81
C ASN A 9 -3.90 -2.32 -27.27
N THR A 10 -4.23 -1.06 -27.49
CA THR A 10 -4.53 -0.51 -28.82
C THR A 10 -3.28 -0.20 -29.63
N PHE A 11 -2.10 -0.23 -29.04
CA PHE A 11 -0.82 0.10 -29.66
C PHE A 11 -0.09 -1.12 -30.25
N GLY A 12 -0.63 -2.32 -30.12
CA GLY A 12 -0.03 -3.56 -30.60
C GLY A 12 1.26 -3.94 -29.86
N VAL A 13 1.40 -3.55 -28.60
CA VAL A 13 2.53 -3.95 -27.75
C VAL A 13 2.46 -5.44 -27.48
N GLN A 14 3.58 -6.15 -27.63
CA GLN A 14 3.65 -7.55 -27.25
C GLN A 14 3.54 -7.69 -25.72
N LEU A 15 2.51 -8.40 -25.28
CA LEU A 15 2.24 -8.67 -23.86
C LEU A 15 2.44 -10.15 -23.57
N GLU A 16 3.04 -10.46 -22.43
CA GLU A 16 3.22 -11.82 -21.95
C GLU A 16 2.85 -11.90 -20.46
N ASN A 17 1.99 -12.85 -20.11
CA ASN A 17 1.73 -13.15 -18.70
C ASN A 17 2.76 -14.16 -18.18
N ALA A 18 3.76 -13.65 -17.48
CA ALA A 18 4.84 -14.44 -16.91
C ALA A 18 4.60 -14.84 -15.44
N SER A 19 3.43 -14.55 -14.88
CA SER A 19 3.15 -14.73 -13.43
C SER A 19 3.47 -16.13 -12.91
N ASP A 20 3.16 -17.15 -13.69
CA ASP A 20 3.37 -18.54 -13.27
C ASP A 20 4.85 -18.99 -13.28
N ARG A 21 5.75 -18.17 -13.82
CA ARG A 21 7.19 -18.46 -13.88
C ARG A 21 7.97 -17.83 -12.74
N TYR A 22 7.39 -16.85 -12.05
CA TYR A 22 8.09 -16.10 -11.00
C TYR A 22 7.56 -16.38 -9.61
N GLY A 23 8.48 -16.46 -8.65
CA GLY A 23 8.22 -16.30 -7.23
C GLY A 23 8.53 -14.88 -6.79
N GLN A 24 7.91 -14.43 -5.71
CA GLN A 24 8.17 -13.12 -5.11
C GLN A 24 8.37 -13.26 -3.61
N LEU A 25 9.37 -12.55 -3.08
CA LEU A 25 9.59 -12.36 -1.65
C LEU A 25 9.77 -10.86 -1.36
N ALA A 26 9.05 -10.36 -0.37
CA ALA A 26 9.25 -9.01 0.16
C ALA A 26 10.10 -9.10 1.43
N VAL A 27 11.31 -8.54 1.39
CA VAL A 27 12.24 -8.49 2.53
C VAL A 27 12.31 -7.04 2.98
N GLN A 28 11.70 -6.75 4.12
CA GLN A 28 11.42 -5.39 4.57
C GLN A 28 11.97 -5.15 5.97
N GLY A 29 12.36 -3.92 6.25
CA GLY A 29 12.82 -3.49 7.55
C GLY A 29 14.12 -2.68 7.50
N PRO A 30 14.50 -2.01 8.59
CA PRO A 30 15.63 -1.09 8.61
C PRO A 30 16.99 -1.74 8.32
N LYS A 31 17.12 -3.05 8.55
CA LYS A 31 18.34 -3.83 8.28
C LYS A 31 18.26 -4.64 6.98
N ALA A 32 17.15 -4.55 6.23
CA ALA A 32 16.93 -5.41 5.07
C ALA A 32 17.99 -5.19 3.98
N THR A 33 18.32 -3.95 3.63
CA THR A 33 19.33 -3.65 2.60
C THR A 33 20.71 -4.18 2.98
N GLU A 34 21.13 -3.97 4.23
CA GLU A 34 22.41 -4.46 4.74
C GLU A 34 22.50 -5.99 4.68
N MET A 35 21.46 -6.66 5.12
CA MET A 35 21.37 -8.12 5.08
C MET A 35 21.38 -8.66 3.62
N LEU A 36 20.56 -8.08 2.75
CA LEU A 36 20.46 -8.50 1.35
C LEU A 36 21.74 -8.30 0.58
N GLN A 37 22.54 -7.27 0.92
CA GLN A 37 23.83 -7.00 0.30
C GLN A 37 24.83 -8.15 0.44
N LEU A 38 24.67 -9.02 1.44
CA LEU A 38 25.51 -10.20 1.63
C LEU A 38 25.24 -11.31 0.60
N LEU A 39 24.14 -11.23 -0.13
CA LEU A 39 23.69 -12.25 -1.10
C LEU A 39 23.85 -11.82 -2.56
N THR A 40 24.38 -10.63 -2.80
CA THR A 40 24.57 -10.10 -4.16
C THR A 40 25.78 -9.16 -4.21
N ASP A 41 26.42 -9.09 -5.36
CA ASP A 41 27.47 -8.12 -5.67
C ASP A 41 26.92 -6.84 -6.35
N ALA A 42 25.61 -6.78 -6.61
CA ALA A 42 24.95 -5.54 -6.99
C ALA A 42 24.99 -4.55 -5.83
N ASP A 43 25.33 -3.30 -6.08
CA ASP A 43 25.20 -2.23 -5.07
C ASP A 43 23.71 -1.88 -4.87
N LEU A 44 23.12 -2.44 -3.83
CA LEU A 44 21.71 -2.22 -3.49
C LEU A 44 21.43 -0.78 -3.08
N SER A 45 22.42 -0.10 -2.49
CA SER A 45 22.27 1.30 -2.07
C SER A 45 22.18 2.27 -3.24
N ALA A 46 22.72 1.88 -4.41
CA ALA A 46 22.64 2.65 -5.64
C ALA A 46 21.32 2.45 -6.42
N ILE A 47 20.41 1.59 -5.97
CA ILE A 47 19.10 1.41 -6.59
C ILE A 47 18.13 2.41 -5.99
N PRO A 48 17.66 3.43 -6.73
CA PRO A 48 16.72 4.41 -6.20
C PRO A 48 15.38 3.78 -5.80
N TYR A 49 14.66 4.43 -4.90
CA TYR A 49 13.30 4.03 -4.56
C TYR A 49 12.39 4.04 -5.80
N TYR A 50 11.55 3.03 -5.97
CA TYR A 50 10.75 2.74 -7.17
C TYR A 50 11.59 2.41 -8.43
N ALA A 51 12.84 2.00 -8.26
CA ALA A 51 13.66 1.45 -9.35
C ALA A 51 14.02 -0.01 -9.03
N PHE A 52 14.52 -0.70 -10.05
CA PHE A 52 14.98 -2.09 -9.92
C PHE A 52 16.25 -2.33 -10.72
N ARG A 53 16.93 -3.45 -10.43
CA ARG A 53 17.99 -4.03 -11.22
C ARG A 53 17.72 -5.52 -11.39
N GLU A 54 18.01 -6.05 -12.56
CA GLU A 54 18.13 -7.48 -12.78
C GLU A 54 19.59 -7.90 -12.55
N TRP A 55 19.82 -8.82 -11.64
CA TRP A 55 21.16 -9.21 -11.22
C TRP A 55 21.22 -10.65 -10.70
N SER A 56 22.43 -11.10 -10.30
CA SER A 56 22.60 -12.34 -9.54
C SER A 56 22.27 -12.12 -8.07
N PHE A 57 21.51 -13.03 -7.47
CA PHE A 57 21.19 -13.00 -6.05
C PHE A 57 21.17 -14.41 -5.45
N ALA A 58 21.89 -14.66 -4.36
CA ALA A 58 22.05 -15.98 -3.72
C ALA A 58 22.44 -17.09 -4.71
N GLY A 59 23.29 -16.76 -5.71
CA GLY A 59 23.73 -17.66 -6.76
C GLY A 59 22.72 -17.89 -7.90
N VAL A 60 21.54 -17.24 -7.86
CA VAL A 60 20.52 -17.33 -8.91
C VAL A 60 20.68 -16.14 -9.86
N GLN A 61 20.70 -16.40 -11.17
CA GLN A 61 20.75 -15.36 -12.20
C GLN A 61 19.35 -14.84 -12.54
N GLY A 62 19.27 -13.60 -13.04
CA GLY A 62 18.00 -13.02 -13.52
C GLY A 62 17.01 -12.70 -12.41
N VAL A 63 17.50 -12.42 -11.21
CA VAL A 63 16.66 -11.95 -10.10
C VAL A 63 16.44 -10.45 -10.23
N ILE A 64 15.18 -10.02 -10.21
CA ILE A 64 14.82 -8.61 -10.17
C ILE A 64 14.86 -8.15 -8.72
N LEU A 65 15.77 -7.25 -8.41
CA LEU A 65 15.97 -6.60 -7.12
C LEU A 65 15.27 -5.24 -7.17
N SER A 66 14.05 -5.15 -6.65
CA SER A 66 13.24 -3.94 -6.71
C SER A 66 13.27 -3.21 -5.36
N ASN A 67 13.71 -1.95 -5.35
CA ASN A 67 13.68 -1.09 -4.17
C ASN A 67 12.26 -0.56 -3.98
N THR A 68 11.35 -1.45 -3.63
CA THR A 68 9.94 -1.23 -3.37
C THR A 68 9.51 -1.97 -2.11
N GLY A 69 8.35 -1.63 -1.58
CA GLY A 69 7.79 -2.29 -0.41
C GLY A 69 6.49 -1.65 0.05
N TYR A 70 5.87 -2.29 1.04
CA TYR A 70 4.56 -1.92 1.55
C TYR A 70 4.55 -1.74 3.07
N THR A 71 5.70 -1.37 3.64
CA THR A 71 5.88 -1.23 5.09
C THR A 71 6.38 0.15 5.53
N GLY A 72 6.89 0.95 4.59
CA GLY A 72 7.55 2.22 4.87
C GLY A 72 8.83 2.09 5.73
N ALA A 73 9.37 0.87 5.87
CA ALA A 73 10.55 0.60 6.69
C ALA A 73 11.84 0.37 5.85
N GLY A 74 11.74 0.52 4.53
CA GLY A 74 12.79 0.17 3.59
C GLY A 74 12.88 -1.33 3.31
N GLY A 75 13.67 -1.70 2.32
CA GLY A 75 13.86 -3.07 1.89
C GLY A 75 13.61 -3.26 0.40
N PHE A 76 13.51 -4.51 -0.01
CA PHE A 76 13.39 -4.90 -1.41
C PHE A 76 12.27 -5.92 -1.61
N GLU A 77 11.71 -5.91 -2.82
CA GLU A 77 10.92 -7.01 -3.36
C GLU A 77 11.77 -7.75 -4.39
N LEU A 78 11.90 -9.05 -4.20
CA LEU A 78 12.73 -9.93 -5.02
C LEU A 78 11.82 -10.75 -5.92
N TYR A 79 12.01 -10.69 -7.24
CA TYR A 79 11.29 -11.51 -8.19
C TYR A 79 12.29 -12.45 -8.87
N PHE A 80 12.02 -13.73 -8.88
CA PHE A 80 12.95 -14.75 -9.33
C PHE A 80 12.24 -15.93 -9.97
N PRO A 81 12.93 -16.76 -10.81
CA PRO A 81 12.34 -17.98 -11.33
C PRO A 81 11.88 -18.88 -10.19
N LYS A 82 10.62 -19.30 -10.20
CA LYS A 82 9.94 -19.95 -9.07
C LYS A 82 10.61 -21.24 -8.57
N GLU A 83 11.31 -21.95 -9.43
CA GLU A 83 12.09 -23.14 -9.09
C GLU A 83 13.20 -22.88 -8.06
N HIS A 84 13.66 -21.64 -7.97
CA HIS A 84 14.66 -21.20 -6.99
C HIS A 84 14.08 -20.69 -5.67
N SER A 85 12.76 -20.78 -5.47
CA SER A 85 12.09 -20.23 -4.27
C SER A 85 12.69 -20.77 -2.97
N LYS A 86 12.94 -22.07 -2.89
CA LYS A 86 13.53 -22.71 -1.71
C LYS A 86 14.98 -22.25 -1.50
N GLN A 87 15.78 -22.18 -2.56
CA GLN A 87 17.17 -21.75 -2.48
C GLN A 87 17.30 -20.33 -1.93
N ILE A 88 16.52 -19.40 -2.48
CA ILE A 88 16.53 -17.99 -2.06
C ILE A 88 16.01 -17.85 -0.64
N TRP A 89 14.93 -18.55 -0.29
CA TRP A 89 14.38 -18.57 1.06
C TRP A 89 15.41 -19.04 2.09
N ASP A 90 16.05 -20.18 1.85
CA ASP A 90 17.04 -20.73 2.76
C ASP A 90 18.26 -19.79 2.92
N ALA A 91 18.74 -19.21 1.82
CA ALA A 91 19.85 -18.24 1.85
C ALA A 91 19.50 -16.98 2.66
N LEU A 92 18.29 -16.45 2.50
CA LEU A 92 17.80 -15.31 3.29
C LEU A 92 17.79 -15.63 4.78
N PHE A 93 17.25 -16.80 5.17
CA PHE A 93 17.19 -17.18 6.59
C PHE A 93 18.55 -17.54 7.16
N GLU A 94 19.48 -18.01 6.34
CA GLU A 94 20.86 -18.27 6.80
C GLU A 94 21.57 -16.97 7.19
N VAL A 95 21.64 -16.00 6.28
CA VAL A 95 22.27 -14.71 6.58
C VAL A 95 21.43 -13.86 7.55
N GLY A 96 20.12 -14.05 7.54
CA GLY A 96 19.18 -13.29 8.36
C GLY A 96 19.25 -13.54 9.86
N LYS A 97 19.91 -14.64 10.29
CA LYS A 97 20.08 -14.97 11.71
C LYS A 97 20.69 -13.83 12.52
N ASP A 98 21.73 -13.21 11.96
CA ASP A 98 22.46 -12.14 12.63
C ASP A 98 21.75 -10.78 12.57
N PHE A 99 20.74 -10.67 11.71
CA PHE A 99 19.95 -9.45 11.51
C PHE A 99 18.58 -9.49 12.20
N GLY A 100 18.22 -10.65 12.79
CA GLY A 100 16.91 -10.85 13.39
C GLY A 100 15.78 -10.99 12.38
N LEU A 101 16.06 -11.56 11.20
CA LEU A 101 15.04 -11.86 10.19
C LEU A 101 14.01 -12.84 10.78
N ALA A 102 12.74 -12.54 10.54
CA ALA A 102 11.64 -13.39 10.95
C ALA A 102 10.61 -13.52 9.80
N PRO A 103 9.94 -14.69 9.69
CA PRO A 103 8.82 -14.84 8.79
C PRO A 103 7.65 -14.01 9.30
N ILE A 104 7.01 -13.26 8.40
CA ILE A 104 5.96 -12.30 8.74
C ILE A 104 4.66 -12.70 8.06
N GLY A 105 3.56 -12.72 8.82
CA GLY A 105 2.23 -13.06 8.32
C GLY A 105 1.45 -11.85 7.81
N LEU A 106 0.27 -12.12 7.21
CA LEU A 106 -0.60 -11.11 6.62
C LEU A 106 -1.08 -10.05 7.62
N GLY A 107 -1.27 -10.41 8.88
CA GLY A 107 -1.65 -9.44 9.92
C GLY A 107 -0.59 -8.36 10.16
N ALA A 108 0.69 -8.72 10.10
CA ALA A 108 1.78 -7.75 10.19
C ALA A 108 1.86 -6.89 8.91
N ARG A 109 1.69 -7.48 7.73
CA ARG A 109 1.62 -6.74 6.47
C ARG A 109 0.52 -5.68 6.51
N ASP A 110 -0.67 -6.02 7.00
CA ASP A 110 -1.80 -5.09 7.08
C ASP A 110 -1.56 -3.98 8.12
N SER A 111 -1.02 -4.31 9.30
CA SER A 111 -0.72 -3.29 10.31
C SER A 111 0.37 -2.32 9.87
N LEU A 112 1.44 -2.82 9.26
CA LEU A 112 2.56 -1.99 8.80
C LEU A 112 2.15 -1.05 7.66
N ARG A 113 1.39 -1.54 6.66
CA ARG A 113 0.92 -0.69 5.56
C ARG A 113 -0.03 0.40 6.06
N LEU A 114 -0.94 0.04 6.98
CA LEU A 114 -1.93 0.98 7.49
C LEU A 114 -1.29 2.05 8.39
N GLU A 115 -0.28 1.70 9.16
CA GLU A 115 0.53 2.68 9.93
C GLU A 115 1.19 3.73 9.03
N LYS A 116 1.44 3.40 7.76
CA LYS A 116 1.98 4.31 6.74
C LYS A 116 0.91 4.89 5.81
N TRP A 117 -0.35 4.61 6.08
CA TRP A 117 -1.48 5.06 5.29
C TRP A 117 -1.45 4.57 3.83
N TYR A 118 -0.87 3.39 3.58
CA TYR A 118 -0.87 2.80 2.25
C TYR A 118 -2.21 2.13 2.00
N CYS A 119 -2.83 2.51 0.88
CA CYS A 119 -4.10 1.95 0.45
C CYS A 119 -4.00 0.45 0.15
N LEU A 120 -5.04 -0.30 0.50
CA LEU A 120 -5.25 -1.68 0.09
C LEU A 120 -6.30 -1.70 -1.02
N TYR A 121 -5.93 -2.21 -2.20
CA TYR A 121 -6.87 -2.39 -3.31
C TYR A 121 -7.96 -3.40 -2.93
N GLY A 122 -9.20 -3.08 -3.28
CA GLY A 122 -10.39 -3.84 -2.86
C GLY A 122 -10.96 -3.42 -1.50
N HIS A 123 -10.31 -2.50 -0.79
CA HIS A 123 -10.77 -1.95 0.49
C HIS A 123 -10.76 -0.42 0.47
N ASP A 124 -9.57 0.20 0.37
CA ASP A 124 -9.42 1.65 0.40
C ASP A 124 -9.57 2.29 -0.98
N ILE A 125 -9.22 1.55 -2.01
CA ILE A 125 -9.35 1.93 -3.43
C ILE A 125 -9.84 0.73 -4.23
N ASP A 126 -10.64 0.99 -5.23
CA ASP A 126 -11.19 0.01 -6.18
C ASP A 126 -11.56 0.69 -7.51
N ASP A 127 -12.26 -0.02 -8.38
CA ASP A 127 -12.73 0.49 -9.68
C ASP A 127 -13.84 1.55 -9.58
N THR A 128 -14.35 1.84 -8.38
CA THR A 128 -15.35 2.89 -8.11
C THR A 128 -14.75 4.15 -7.49
N THR A 129 -13.43 4.17 -7.24
CA THR A 129 -12.73 5.25 -6.56
C THR A 129 -11.72 5.92 -7.49
N SER A 130 -11.75 7.25 -7.57
CA SER A 130 -10.75 7.98 -8.32
C SER A 130 -9.47 8.24 -7.50
N PRO A 131 -8.32 8.41 -8.15
CA PRO A 131 -7.09 8.81 -7.45
C PRO A 131 -7.22 10.15 -6.73
N LEU A 132 -8.10 11.05 -7.20
CA LEU A 132 -8.33 12.35 -6.55
C LEU A 132 -9.12 12.20 -5.24
N GLU A 133 -10.13 11.33 -5.23
CA GLU A 133 -10.86 11.00 -4.01
C GLU A 133 -9.96 10.29 -2.97
N ALA A 134 -9.06 9.42 -3.45
CA ALA A 134 -8.14 8.67 -2.62
C ALA A 134 -6.92 9.46 -2.11
N GLY A 135 -6.83 10.76 -2.41
CA GLY A 135 -5.68 11.58 -2.01
C GLY A 135 -4.40 11.32 -2.83
N LEU A 136 -4.51 10.59 -3.93
CA LEU A 136 -3.40 10.19 -4.81
C LEU A 136 -3.20 11.16 -6.01
N GLY A 137 -3.78 12.36 -5.95
CA GLY A 137 -3.62 13.38 -6.99
C GLY A 137 -2.16 13.78 -7.24
N TRP A 138 -1.29 13.66 -6.25
CA TRP A 138 0.13 13.98 -6.37
C TRP A 138 0.91 13.04 -7.32
N ILE A 139 0.45 11.80 -7.51
CA ILE A 139 1.01 10.85 -8.48
C ILE A 139 0.30 10.91 -9.85
N THR A 140 -0.85 11.55 -9.93
CA THR A 140 -1.62 11.71 -11.18
C THR A 140 -1.04 12.85 -11.99
N LYS A 141 -0.18 12.53 -12.96
CA LYS A 141 0.63 13.51 -13.70
C LYS A 141 -0.09 13.98 -14.97
N PHE A 142 -1.01 14.92 -14.83
CA PHE A 142 -1.83 15.46 -15.93
C PHE A 142 -1.02 16.07 -17.08
N ASP A 143 0.13 16.67 -16.77
CA ASP A 143 0.96 17.39 -17.76
C ASP A 143 2.04 16.50 -18.41
N ALA A 144 2.25 15.28 -17.92
CA ALA A 144 3.35 14.42 -18.39
C ALA A 144 3.04 13.75 -19.73
N LYS A 145 1.85 13.20 -19.89
CA LYS A 145 1.38 12.51 -21.10
C LYS A 145 -0.11 12.28 -21.07
N ASP A 146 -0.66 11.76 -22.15
CA ASP A 146 -2.03 11.25 -22.19
C ASP A 146 -2.13 9.89 -21.48
N PHE A 147 -3.30 9.64 -20.86
CA PHE A 147 -3.65 8.38 -20.22
C PHE A 147 -5.17 8.21 -20.19
N ILE A 148 -5.62 6.99 -19.96
CA ILE A 148 -7.05 6.64 -19.90
C ILE A 148 -7.73 7.45 -18.78
N ASP A 149 -8.94 7.98 -19.08
CA ASP A 149 -9.77 8.81 -18.19
C ASP A 149 -9.16 10.16 -17.75
N LYS A 150 -8.14 10.66 -18.45
CA LYS A 150 -7.52 11.95 -18.14
C LYS A 150 -8.54 13.10 -18.14
N GLU A 151 -9.42 13.17 -19.14
CA GLU A 151 -10.43 14.22 -19.25
C GLU A 151 -11.42 14.18 -18.07
N TYR A 152 -11.90 12.99 -17.72
CA TYR A 152 -12.76 12.79 -16.56
C TYR A 152 -12.11 13.28 -15.26
N LEU A 153 -10.85 12.91 -15.05
CA LEU A 153 -10.10 13.34 -13.85
C LEU A 153 -9.80 14.84 -13.84
N LEU A 154 -9.58 15.47 -15.00
CA LEU A 154 -9.43 16.92 -15.11
C LEU A 154 -10.73 17.64 -14.76
N GLN A 155 -11.87 17.14 -15.25
CA GLN A 155 -13.18 17.66 -14.86
C GLN A 155 -13.41 17.52 -13.35
N GLN A 156 -13.19 16.33 -12.80
CA GLN A 156 -13.32 16.08 -11.35
C GLN A 156 -12.41 16.99 -10.52
N LYS A 157 -11.20 17.27 -11.02
CA LYS A 157 -10.27 18.20 -10.37
C LYS A 157 -10.79 19.63 -10.36
N ALA A 158 -11.43 20.07 -11.44
CA ALA A 158 -12.00 21.42 -11.57
C ALA A 158 -13.26 21.60 -10.71
N GLU A 159 -14.13 20.59 -10.67
CA GLU A 159 -15.38 20.61 -9.88
C GLU A 159 -15.15 20.33 -8.39
N GLY A 160 -14.04 19.67 -8.05
CA GLY A 160 -13.77 19.13 -6.73
C GLY A 160 -14.43 17.76 -6.50
N VAL A 161 -13.84 16.99 -5.59
CA VAL A 161 -14.38 15.68 -5.22
C VAL A 161 -15.48 15.81 -4.16
N LYS A 162 -16.48 14.95 -4.21
CA LYS A 162 -17.60 14.95 -3.25
C LYS A 162 -17.23 14.26 -1.93
N ARG A 163 -16.30 13.30 -1.98
CA ARG A 163 -15.79 12.54 -0.84
C ARG A 163 -14.27 12.47 -0.91
N LYS A 164 -13.63 12.26 0.23
CA LYS A 164 -12.17 12.08 0.32
C LYS A 164 -11.85 10.94 1.27
N LEU A 165 -10.85 10.16 0.89
CA LEU A 165 -10.20 9.23 1.79
C LEU A 165 -9.44 10.04 2.86
N VAL A 166 -9.74 9.78 4.11
CA VAL A 166 -9.07 10.41 5.26
C VAL A 166 -8.42 9.33 6.13
N HIS A 167 -7.39 9.75 6.84
CA HIS A 167 -6.71 8.97 7.85
C HIS A 167 -7.14 9.49 9.22
N PHE A 168 -7.44 8.61 10.16
CA PHE A 168 -7.89 9.04 11.47
C PHE A 168 -7.39 8.15 12.61
N GLU A 169 -7.30 8.75 13.80
CA GLU A 169 -6.94 8.08 15.04
C GLU A 169 -8.10 8.18 16.04
N CYS A 170 -8.52 7.04 16.57
CA CYS A 170 -9.52 7.01 17.64
C CYS A 170 -8.96 7.68 18.90
N GLN A 171 -9.76 8.53 19.52
CA GLN A 171 -9.40 9.23 20.76
C GLN A 171 -9.66 8.36 22.00
N GLU A 172 -10.37 7.26 21.83
CA GLU A 172 -10.65 6.24 22.85
C GLU A 172 -10.19 4.88 22.35
N ARG A 173 -10.03 3.93 23.25
CA ARG A 173 -9.64 2.56 22.92
C ARG A 173 -10.75 1.86 22.12
N ALA A 174 -10.59 1.83 20.82
CA ALA A 174 -11.49 1.19 19.88
C ALA A 174 -10.73 0.62 18.69
N ILE A 175 -11.35 -0.31 17.97
CA ILE A 175 -10.80 -0.85 16.72
C ILE A 175 -11.80 -0.51 15.63
N PRO A 176 -11.51 0.48 14.77
CA PRO A 176 -12.34 0.74 13.61
C PRO A 176 -12.23 -0.46 12.65
N ARG A 177 -13.37 -0.89 12.13
CA ARG A 177 -13.42 -2.02 11.20
C ARG A 177 -14.00 -1.56 9.88
N CYS A 178 -13.55 -2.19 8.79
CA CYS A 178 -14.14 -1.98 7.47
C CYS A 178 -15.67 -2.10 7.53
N GLY A 179 -16.36 -1.14 6.91
CA GLY A 179 -17.82 -1.07 6.88
C GLY A 179 -18.47 -0.34 8.05
N TYR A 180 -17.72 0.04 9.11
CA TYR A 180 -18.30 0.88 10.16
C TYR A 180 -18.61 2.28 9.62
N GLU A 181 -19.73 2.84 10.06
CA GLU A 181 -20.13 4.20 9.69
C GLU A 181 -19.19 5.23 10.33
N LEU A 182 -18.87 6.26 9.55
CA LEU A 182 -18.27 7.51 10.03
C LEU A 182 -19.36 8.54 10.15
N CYS A 183 -19.47 9.18 11.30
CA CYS A 183 -20.55 10.10 11.61
C CYS A 183 -20.04 11.49 12.01
N ASP A 184 -20.90 12.50 11.91
CA ASP A 184 -20.71 13.80 12.54
C ASP A 184 -21.03 13.75 14.05
N ALA A 185 -21.00 14.91 14.72
CA ALA A 185 -21.28 15.04 16.16
C ALA A 185 -22.75 14.72 16.52
N GLU A 186 -23.66 14.89 15.58
CA GLU A 186 -25.09 14.62 15.72
C GLU A 186 -25.45 13.15 15.43
N GLY A 187 -24.46 12.35 14.97
CA GLY A 187 -24.65 10.93 14.63
C GLY A 187 -25.14 10.68 13.20
N ASN A 188 -25.16 11.71 12.35
CA ASN A 188 -25.49 11.53 10.95
C ASN A 188 -24.31 10.87 10.20
N THR A 189 -24.60 9.91 9.35
CA THR A 189 -23.58 9.22 8.56
C THR A 189 -22.98 10.18 7.51
N ILE A 190 -21.67 10.38 7.57
CA ILE A 190 -20.88 11.19 6.65
C ILE A 190 -19.94 10.36 5.76
N GLY A 191 -19.82 9.05 6.02
CA GLY A 191 -18.96 8.15 5.29
C GLY A 191 -18.81 6.78 5.93
N ASN A 192 -17.77 6.03 5.49
CA ASN A 192 -17.53 4.68 5.98
C ASN A 192 -16.04 4.40 6.14
N VAL A 193 -15.71 3.56 7.13
CA VAL A 193 -14.36 3.01 7.32
C VAL A 193 -14.06 1.99 6.21
N THR A 194 -12.89 2.11 5.59
CA THR A 194 -12.39 1.16 4.58
C THR A 194 -11.34 0.22 5.16
N SER A 195 -10.48 0.74 6.05
CA SER A 195 -9.47 -0.05 6.76
C SER A 195 -9.34 0.43 8.20
N GLY A 196 -9.01 -0.47 9.10
CA GLY A 196 -8.77 -0.06 10.48
C GLY A 196 -8.22 -1.18 11.35
N ILE A 197 -7.35 -0.80 12.27
CA ILE A 197 -6.65 -1.71 13.17
C ILE A 197 -6.33 -1.00 14.49
N MET A 198 -6.05 -1.78 15.51
CA MET A 198 -5.35 -1.28 16.70
C MET A 198 -3.86 -1.50 16.52
N LEU A 199 -3.08 -0.43 16.53
CA LEU A 199 -1.63 -0.52 16.41
C LEU A 199 -1.04 -1.37 17.54
N PRO A 200 -0.23 -2.38 17.22
CA PRO A 200 0.38 -3.25 18.24
C PRO A 200 1.30 -2.49 19.20
N THR A 201 1.94 -1.43 18.73
CA THR A 201 2.93 -0.63 19.47
C THR A 201 2.29 0.37 20.43
N THR A 202 1.42 1.23 19.93
CA THR A 202 0.83 2.35 20.68
C THR A 202 -0.51 2.01 21.34
N LYS A 203 -1.15 0.91 20.94
CA LYS A 203 -2.53 0.55 21.33
C LYS A 203 -3.58 1.59 20.95
N VAL A 204 -3.28 2.43 19.97
CA VAL A 204 -4.23 3.38 19.38
C VAL A 204 -4.96 2.70 18.23
N GLY A 205 -6.27 2.89 18.15
CA GLY A 205 -7.06 2.50 16.99
C GLY A 205 -6.87 3.50 15.87
N ILE A 206 -6.38 3.05 14.72
CA ILE A 206 -6.24 3.88 13.53
C ILE A 206 -7.10 3.35 12.39
N GLY A 207 -7.50 4.23 11.48
CA GLY A 207 -8.29 3.82 10.33
C GLY A 207 -8.18 4.76 9.15
N MET A 208 -8.62 4.25 8.02
CA MET A 208 -8.86 4.97 6.78
C MET A 208 -10.34 4.86 6.43
N GLY A 209 -10.88 5.88 5.77
CA GLY A 209 -12.27 5.84 5.33
C GLY A 209 -12.62 7.05 4.46
N TYR A 210 -13.64 6.90 3.65
CA TYR A 210 -14.17 8.01 2.87
C TYR A 210 -15.17 8.80 3.70
N VAL A 211 -15.01 10.12 3.71
CA VAL A 211 -15.97 11.06 4.27
C VAL A 211 -16.38 12.11 3.23
N GLN A 212 -17.55 12.70 3.38
CA GLN A 212 -17.93 13.87 2.60
C GLN A 212 -16.86 14.96 2.72
N THR A 213 -16.53 15.63 1.62
CA THR A 213 -15.39 16.58 1.55
C THR A 213 -15.46 17.68 2.60
N ALA A 214 -16.66 18.10 3.01
CA ALA A 214 -16.86 19.10 4.07
C ALA A 214 -16.26 18.70 5.42
N PHE A 215 -16.13 17.41 5.70
CA PHE A 215 -15.58 16.85 6.94
C PHE A 215 -14.12 16.40 6.81
N ALA A 216 -13.52 16.45 5.63
CA ALA A 216 -12.20 15.86 5.34
C ALA A 216 -10.99 16.69 5.79
N LYS A 217 -11.20 17.80 6.51
CA LYS A 217 -10.10 18.68 6.94
C LYS A 217 -9.32 18.03 8.09
N LYS A 218 -7.98 18.10 8.00
CA LYS A 218 -7.09 17.69 9.09
C LYS A 218 -7.49 18.35 10.43
N GLU A 219 -7.35 17.62 11.53
CA GLU A 219 -7.74 17.96 12.90
C GLU A 219 -9.26 17.97 13.16
N THR A 220 -10.09 17.68 12.15
CA THR A 220 -11.54 17.54 12.36
C THR A 220 -11.82 16.32 13.22
N ILE A 221 -12.74 16.46 14.17
CA ILE A 221 -13.26 15.33 14.95
C ILE A 221 -14.46 14.75 14.20
N ILE A 222 -14.36 13.48 13.91
CA ILE A 222 -15.41 12.63 13.36
C ILE A 222 -15.68 11.50 14.35
N TYR A 223 -16.71 10.71 14.14
CA TYR A 223 -17.06 9.63 15.04
C TYR A 223 -17.18 8.31 14.30
N VAL A 224 -16.52 7.28 14.83
CA VAL A 224 -16.69 5.89 14.36
C VAL A 224 -17.86 5.27 15.11
N LYS A 225 -18.92 4.90 14.42
CA LYS A 225 -20.07 4.23 15.02
C LYS A 225 -19.79 2.75 15.20
N ILE A 226 -19.61 2.35 16.45
CA ILE A 226 -19.39 0.96 16.84
C ILE A 226 -20.60 0.49 17.66
N ARG A 227 -21.45 -0.31 17.02
CA ARG A 227 -22.78 -0.64 17.57
C ARG A 227 -23.57 0.65 17.83
N GLU A 228 -23.98 0.89 19.09
CA GLU A 228 -24.75 2.09 19.50
C GLU A 228 -23.86 3.23 20.04
N LYS A 229 -22.51 3.11 19.93
CA LYS A 229 -21.59 4.11 20.46
C LYS A 229 -20.92 4.89 19.33
N LEU A 230 -20.82 6.19 19.51
CA LEU A 230 -20.03 7.09 18.71
C LEU A 230 -18.65 7.28 19.36
N ILE A 231 -17.63 6.69 18.78
CA ILE A 231 -16.26 6.79 19.28
C ILE A 231 -15.58 7.96 18.58
N PRO A 232 -15.13 8.99 19.32
CA PRO A 232 -14.47 10.13 18.70
C PRO A 232 -13.15 9.71 18.05
N ALA A 233 -12.92 10.23 16.86
CA ALA A 233 -11.72 10.01 16.09
C ALA A 233 -11.27 11.32 15.44
N LYS A 234 -9.96 11.56 15.41
CA LYS A 234 -9.39 12.77 14.86
C LYS A 234 -8.75 12.48 13.51
N ILE A 235 -9.06 13.28 12.49
CA ILE A 235 -8.40 13.22 11.19
C ILE A 235 -6.96 13.76 11.33
N VAL A 236 -5.97 12.98 10.87
CA VAL A 236 -4.53 13.23 11.01
C VAL A 236 -3.83 13.61 9.70
#